data_6fe714a47c7e2f85e6189dec2bc810f9
#
_entry.id   6fe714a47c7e2f85e6189dec2bc810f9
#
_cell.length_a   1.000
_cell.length_b   1.000
_cell.length_c   1.000
_cell.angle_alpha   90.00
_cell.angle_beta   90.00
_cell.angle_gamma   90.00
#
_symmetry.space_group_name_H-M   'P 1'
#
loop_
_entity.id
_entity.type
_entity.pdbx_description
1 polymer ?
#
loop_
_entity_poly.entity_id
_entity_poly.type
_entity_poly.pdbx_seq_one_letter_code
_entity_poly.pdbx_strand_id
1 'polypeptide(L)'
;IERYKESSVLRIGIDSSINKLFWAKMQKMINDKHSEKDFRFSKLDSYIGSRMLRENTLDIYIGYGLNDLEQPDEIGEKPLISSRIGAYIGHESSINEHPEFKAKDLERYVRYGTKSYLCSVMNGQKNDPQLLTQGIELVDNVDTMKLKVEFNDGYALADSRYFSYYDGDMLLLPGYDGECVIKAFYRKKRNKKKIKEILEELQNVVKS
;
A
#
# COMPACT_ATOMS: atom_id res chain seq x y z
N ILE A 1 8.86 -37.48 15.28
CA ILE A 1 8.77 -36.27 14.40
C ILE A 1 7.32 -35.78 14.52
N GLU A 2 7.04 -34.87 15.44
CA GLU A 2 5.75 -34.22 15.58
C GLU A 2 5.46 -33.45 14.30
N ARG A 3 4.46 -33.88 13.55
CA ARG A 3 3.84 -33.07 12.49
C ARG A 3 3.25 -31.86 13.18
N TYR A 4 3.89 -30.70 13.05
CA TYR A 4 3.26 -29.42 13.37
C TYR A 4 1.90 -29.39 12.68
N LYS A 5 0.82 -29.49 13.45
CA LYS A 5 -0.52 -29.20 12.96
C LYS A 5 -0.45 -27.77 12.42
N GLU A 6 -0.60 -27.61 11.10
CA GLU A 6 -0.72 -26.29 10.51
C GLU A 6 -1.82 -25.55 11.29
N SER A 7 -1.46 -24.42 11.86
CA SER A 7 -2.42 -23.57 12.58
C SER A 7 -3.56 -23.27 11.61
N SER A 8 -4.80 -23.57 12.01
CA SER A 8 -6.00 -23.26 11.22
C SER A 8 -6.21 -21.74 11.04
N VAL A 9 -5.49 -20.94 11.81
CA VAL A 9 -5.58 -19.48 11.85
C VAL A 9 -4.74 -18.88 10.73
N LEU A 10 -5.38 -18.10 9.84
CA LEU A 10 -4.71 -17.28 8.84
C LEU A 10 -4.25 -15.94 9.43
N ARG A 11 -2.99 -15.60 9.16
CA ARG A 11 -2.36 -14.35 9.61
C ARG A 11 -2.28 -13.39 8.42
N ILE A 12 -3.00 -12.28 8.53
CA ILE A 12 -3.14 -11.28 7.46
C ILE A 12 -2.52 -9.96 7.93
N GLY A 13 -1.51 -9.52 7.23
CA GLY A 13 -0.89 -8.20 7.40
C GLY A 13 -1.45 -7.20 6.41
N ILE A 14 -1.62 -5.94 6.84
CA ILE A 14 -2.00 -4.85 5.97
C ILE A 14 -1.02 -3.71 6.14
N ASP A 15 -0.63 -3.14 5.01
CA ASP A 15 0.27 -2.00 4.96
C ASP A 15 -0.26 -0.82 5.77
N SER A 16 0.61 -0.24 6.58
CA SER A 16 0.27 0.88 7.48
C SER A 16 -0.12 2.15 6.71
N SER A 17 0.27 2.27 5.45
CA SER A 17 -0.10 3.38 4.57
C SER A 17 -1.53 3.27 4.02
N ILE A 18 -2.18 2.12 4.16
CA ILE A 18 -3.58 1.94 3.73
C ILE A 18 -4.54 2.46 4.80
N ASN A 19 -5.55 3.22 4.38
CA ASN A 19 -6.51 3.87 5.26
C ASN A 19 -7.47 2.90 5.99
N LYS A 20 -8.06 3.41 7.06
CA LYS A 20 -8.97 2.64 7.92
C LYS A 20 -10.24 2.16 7.19
N LEU A 21 -10.71 2.87 6.16
CA LEU A 21 -11.93 2.50 5.45
C LEU A 21 -11.75 1.21 4.65
N PHE A 22 -10.61 1.07 3.97
CA PHE A 22 -10.27 -0.17 3.26
C PHE A 22 -10.14 -1.34 4.24
N TRP A 23 -9.43 -1.10 5.35
CA TRP A 23 -9.29 -2.08 6.42
C TRP A 23 -10.65 -2.56 6.96
N ALA A 24 -11.54 -1.61 7.31
CA ALA A 24 -12.84 -1.93 7.90
C ALA A 24 -13.74 -2.72 6.93
N LYS A 25 -13.75 -2.35 5.64
CA LYS A 25 -14.50 -3.09 4.61
C LYS A 25 -14.01 -4.52 4.49
N MET A 26 -12.71 -4.72 4.41
CA MET A 26 -12.11 -6.03 4.28
C MET A 26 -12.37 -6.90 5.52
N GLN A 27 -12.18 -6.35 6.71
CA GLN A 27 -12.40 -7.06 7.97
C GLN A 27 -13.87 -7.45 8.13
N LYS A 28 -14.80 -6.54 7.83
CA LYS A 28 -16.23 -6.83 7.84
C LYS A 28 -16.58 -8.00 6.92
N MET A 29 -16.11 -7.98 5.68
CA MET A 29 -16.38 -9.04 4.72
C MET A 29 -15.90 -10.41 5.20
N ILE A 30 -14.67 -10.47 5.73
CA ILE A 30 -14.12 -11.72 6.24
C ILE A 30 -14.96 -12.22 7.42
N ASN A 31 -15.34 -11.33 8.34
CA ASN A 31 -16.11 -11.68 9.52
C ASN A 31 -17.55 -12.09 9.19
N ASP A 32 -18.15 -11.53 8.13
CA ASP A 32 -19.50 -11.89 7.69
C ASP A 32 -19.60 -13.35 7.18
N LYS A 33 -18.48 -13.92 6.72
CA LYS A 33 -18.45 -15.25 6.10
C LYS A 33 -17.68 -16.30 6.89
N HIS A 34 -16.80 -15.86 7.77
CA HIS A 34 -15.88 -16.72 8.49
C HIS A 34 -15.88 -16.40 9.99
N SER A 35 -15.45 -17.37 10.80
CA SER A 35 -15.28 -17.13 12.24
C SER A 35 -14.05 -16.21 12.49
N GLU A 36 -14.21 -15.21 13.35
CA GLU A 36 -13.11 -14.33 13.78
C GLU A 36 -11.92 -15.10 14.36
N LYS A 37 -12.16 -16.26 14.95
CA LYS A 37 -11.11 -17.12 15.52
C LYS A 37 -10.18 -17.70 14.48
N ASP A 38 -10.58 -17.68 13.20
CA ASP A 38 -9.82 -18.21 12.09
C ASP A 38 -8.83 -17.22 11.50
N PHE A 39 -8.83 -15.97 11.96
CA PHE A 39 -8.00 -14.89 11.40
C PHE A 39 -7.30 -14.09 12.48
N ARG A 40 -6.08 -13.65 12.16
CA ARG A 40 -5.35 -12.64 12.91
C ARG A 40 -4.92 -11.53 11.96
N PHE A 41 -5.33 -10.32 12.26
CA PHE A 41 -4.99 -9.13 11.49
C PHE A 41 -3.92 -8.32 12.20
N SER A 42 -2.99 -7.78 11.42
CA SER A 42 -1.93 -6.88 11.90
C SER A 42 -1.73 -5.75 10.92
N LYS A 43 -1.59 -4.53 11.43
CA LYS A 43 -1.14 -3.37 10.65
C LYS A 43 0.38 -3.37 10.68
N LEU A 44 1.02 -3.42 9.52
CA LEU A 44 2.46 -3.63 9.38
C LEU A 44 3.05 -2.62 8.41
N ASP A 45 4.29 -2.22 8.66
CA ASP A 45 5.11 -1.59 7.65
C ASP A 45 5.48 -2.61 6.56
N SER A 46 5.67 -2.16 5.32
CA SER A 46 5.95 -3.01 4.17
C SER A 46 7.24 -3.84 4.34
N TYR A 47 8.25 -3.30 5.02
CA TYR A 47 9.48 -4.03 5.31
C TYR A 47 9.22 -5.21 6.25
N ILE A 48 8.47 -4.95 7.33
CA ILE A 48 8.09 -5.98 8.31
C ILE A 48 7.18 -7.02 7.65
N GLY A 49 6.18 -6.59 6.87
CA GLY A 49 5.28 -7.48 6.14
C GLY A 49 6.01 -8.42 5.18
N SER A 50 6.95 -7.89 4.40
CA SER A 50 7.81 -8.66 3.50
C SER A 50 8.64 -9.70 4.25
N ARG A 51 9.28 -9.30 5.35
CA ARG A 51 10.07 -10.20 6.18
C ARG A 51 9.22 -11.32 6.78
N MET A 52 8.07 -10.99 7.37
CA MET A 52 7.18 -11.96 7.98
C MET A 52 6.61 -12.97 6.98
N LEU A 53 6.33 -12.57 5.73
CA LEU A 53 5.96 -13.50 4.66
C LEU A 53 7.10 -14.50 4.38
N ARG A 54 8.34 -14.05 4.28
CA ARG A 54 9.50 -14.91 4.05
C ARG A 54 9.74 -15.87 5.20
N GLU A 55 9.69 -15.38 6.43
CA GLU A 55 9.89 -16.17 7.65
C GLU A 55 8.71 -17.11 7.96
N ASN A 56 7.68 -17.12 7.12
CA ASN A 56 6.50 -17.96 7.33
C ASN A 56 5.71 -17.63 8.61
N THR A 57 5.82 -16.40 9.10
CA THR A 57 5.08 -15.89 10.25
C THR A 57 3.85 -15.07 9.84
N LEU A 58 3.68 -14.81 8.54
CA LEU A 58 2.51 -14.21 7.90
C LEU A 58 2.07 -15.09 6.72
N ASP A 59 0.77 -15.17 6.47
CA ASP A 59 0.20 -15.97 5.39
C ASP A 59 -0.19 -15.13 4.18
N ILE A 60 -0.73 -13.92 4.43
CA ILE A 60 -1.10 -12.93 3.41
C ILE A 60 -0.61 -11.55 3.87
N TYR A 61 -0.02 -10.80 2.97
CA TYR A 61 0.27 -9.37 3.14
C TYR A 61 -0.48 -8.57 2.08
N ILE A 62 -1.18 -7.53 2.48
CA ILE A 62 -1.93 -6.64 1.61
C ILE A 62 -1.26 -5.27 1.62
N GLY A 63 -0.78 -4.84 0.46
CA GLY A 63 -0.05 -3.59 0.32
C GLY A 63 0.23 -3.24 -1.13
N TYR A 64 0.99 -2.19 -1.35
CA TYR A 64 1.35 -1.75 -2.69
C TYR A 64 2.49 -2.55 -3.30
N GLY A 65 3.39 -3.09 -2.49
CA GLY A 65 4.53 -3.89 -2.92
C GLY A 65 5.26 -4.55 -1.77
N LEU A 66 6.16 -5.45 -2.10
CA LEU A 66 7.14 -5.98 -1.16
C LEU A 66 8.41 -5.12 -1.22
N ASN A 67 9.15 -5.06 -0.12
CA ASN A 67 10.36 -4.23 -0.01
C ASN A 67 11.59 -4.85 -0.70
N ASP A 68 11.42 -5.94 -1.42
CA ASP A 68 12.49 -6.66 -2.12
C ASP A 68 12.46 -6.38 -3.62
N LEU A 69 13.65 -6.19 -4.19
CA LEU A 69 13.83 -6.03 -5.64
C LEU A 69 13.47 -7.31 -6.41
N GLU A 70 13.61 -8.47 -5.77
CA GLU A 70 13.27 -9.76 -6.36
C GLU A 70 12.22 -10.45 -5.48
N GLN A 71 11.07 -10.75 -6.07
CA GLN A 71 10.02 -11.50 -5.41
C GLN A 71 10.41 -12.98 -5.38
N PRO A 72 10.51 -13.61 -4.21
CA PRO A 72 10.83 -15.03 -4.12
C PRO A 72 9.78 -15.88 -4.87
N ASP A 73 10.22 -16.92 -5.57
CA ASP A 73 9.34 -17.84 -6.32
C ASP A 73 8.22 -18.45 -5.47
N GLU A 74 8.43 -18.55 -4.17
CA GLU A 74 7.45 -19.08 -3.22
C GLU A 74 6.31 -18.12 -2.89
N ILE A 75 6.46 -16.82 -3.19
CA ILE A 75 5.45 -15.80 -2.95
C ILE A 75 4.65 -15.59 -4.23
N GLY A 76 3.34 -15.68 -4.11
CA GLY A 76 2.39 -15.29 -5.15
C GLY A 76 1.91 -13.87 -4.93
N GLU A 77 1.47 -13.21 -5.99
CA GLU A 77 0.77 -11.94 -5.90
C GLU A 77 -0.57 -11.99 -6.62
N LYS A 78 -1.51 -11.19 -6.15
CA LYS A 78 -2.81 -11.02 -6.77
C LYS A 78 -3.24 -9.56 -6.65
N PRO A 79 -3.49 -8.85 -7.76
CA PRO A 79 -4.02 -7.51 -7.73
C PRO A 79 -5.44 -7.51 -7.13
N LEU A 80 -5.69 -6.58 -6.22
CA LEU A 80 -6.98 -6.42 -5.57
C LEU A 80 -7.73 -5.21 -6.14
N ILE A 81 -7.10 -4.04 -6.10
CA ILE A 81 -7.71 -2.79 -6.53
C ILE A 81 -6.67 -1.84 -7.11
N SER A 82 -7.07 -1.11 -8.14
CA SER A 82 -6.32 0.00 -8.72
C SER A 82 -6.99 1.33 -8.37
N SER A 83 -6.19 2.34 -8.13
CA SER A 83 -6.63 3.72 -7.99
C SER A 83 -5.62 4.68 -8.62
N ARG A 84 -6.06 5.91 -8.90
CA ARG A 84 -5.18 6.95 -9.42
C ARG A 84 -4.14 7.36 -8.38
N ILE A 85 -2.99 7.80 -8.86
CA ILE A 85 -2.01 8.48 -8.03
C ILE A 85 -2.39 9.96 -7.94
N GLY A 86 -2.32 10.51 -6.73
CA GLY A 86 -2.40 11.92 -6.44
C GLY A 86 -1.16 12.41 -5.72
N ALA A 87 -1.07 13.71 -5.52
CA ALA A 87 -0.11 14.33 -4.62
C ALA A 87 -0.76 14.53 -3.25
N TYR A 88 -0.19 13.92 -2.24
CA TYR A 88 -0.49 14.23 -0.85
C TYR A 88 0.32 15.46 -0.46
N ILE A 89 -0.35 16.49 0.03
CA ILE A 89 0.20 17.78 0.42
C ILE A 89 -0.27 18.17 1.82
N GLY A 90 0.50 18.98 2.53
CA GLY A 90 0.09 19.52 3.82
C GLY A 90 -1.10 20.47 3.70
N HIS A 91 -1.91 20.58 4.75
CA HIS A 91 -3.09 21.44 4.76
C HIS A 91 -2.73 22.93 4.56
N GLU A 92 -1.62 23.37 5.14
CA GLU A 92 -1.11 24.73 5.01
C GLU A 92 -0.08 24.89 3.87
N SER A 93 -0.03 23.93 2.94
CA SER A 93 0.92 24.00 1.82
C SER A 93 0.60 25.17 0.90
N SER A 94 1.65 25.88 0.46
CA SER A 94 1.55 26.95 -0.54
C SER A 94 0.99 26.43 -1.87
N ILE A 95 1.01 25.12 -2.12
CA ILE A 95 0.38 24.48 -3.28
C ILE A 95 -1.13 24.77 -3.30
N ASN A 96 -1.80 24.80 -2.14
CA ASN A 96 -3.23 25.07 -2.01
C ASN A 96 -3.64 26.48 -2.44
N GLU A 97 -2.72 27.41 -2.46
CA GLU A 97 -2.95 28.79 -2.86
C GLU A 97 -3.07 28.98 -4.39
N HIS A 98 -2.72 27.95 -5.16
CA HIS A 98 -2.69 28.00 -6.61
C HIS A 98 -3.84 27.18 -7.25
N PRO A 99 -4.99 27.79 -7.58
CA PRO A 99 -6.16 27.05 -8.10
C PRO A 99 -5.93 26.41 -9.48
N GLU A 100 -4.95 26.87 -10.24
CA GLU A 100 -4.58 26.31 -11.55
C GLU A 100 -3.33 25.40 -11.51
N PHE A 101 -3.09 24.77 -10.38
CA PHE A 101 -1.94 23.91 -10.17
C PHE A 101 -1.89 22.72 -11.16
N LYS A 102 -0.73 22.50 -11.76
CA LYS A 102 -0.46 21.41 -12.70
C LYS A 102 0.64 20.49 -12.17
N ALA A 103 0.66 19.25 -12.62
CA ALA A 103 1.66 18.28 -12.20
C ALA A 103 3.10 18.79 -12.33
N LYS A 104 3.42 19.60 -13.37
CA LYS A 104 4.73 20.22 -13.56
C LYS A 104 5.13 21.23 -12.48
N ASP A 105 4.16 21.80 -11.78
CA ASP A 105 4.43 22.78 -10.73
C ASP A 105 4.98 22.11 -9.47
N LEU A 106 4.77 20.78 -9.32
CA LEU A 106 5.38 19.97 -8.26
C LEU A 106 6.90 19.95 -8.30
N GLU A 107 7.53 20.21 -9.45
CA GLU A 107 8.99 20.27 -9.59
C GLU A 107 9.64 21.33 -8.70
N ARG A 108 8.87 22.31 -8.22
CA ARG A 108 9.33 23.39 -7.34
C ARG A 108 9.36 22.99 -5.86
N TYR A 109 8.77 21.85 -5.51
CA TYR A 109 8.56 21.38 -4.15
C TYR A 109 9.37 20.13 -3.86
N VAL A 110 9.76 19.94 -2.61
CA VAL A 110 10.46 18.73 -2.19
C VAL A 110 9.50 17.55 -2.21
N ARG A 111 9.90 16.50 -2.90
CA ARG A 111 9.17 15.24 -2.89
C ARG A 111 9.69 14.33 -1.80
N TYR A 112 8.81 13.87 -0.93
CA TYR A 112 9.12 12.88 0.10
C TYR A 112 8.65 11.49 -0.31
N GLY A 113 9.39 10.45 0.10
CA GLY A 113 9.00 9.08 -0.16
C GLY A 113 9.76 8.08 0.70
N THR A 114 9.16 6.93 0.95
CA THR A 114 9.86 5.79 1.53
C THR A 114 10.39 4.89 0.41
N LYS A 115 11.48 4.17 0.66
CA LYS A 115 12.04 3.23 -0.31
C LYS A 115 11.02 2.18 -0.75
N SER A 116 10.27 1.62 0.18
CA SER A 116 9.25 0.62 -0.10
C SER A 116 8.08 1.16 -0.90
N TYR A 117 7.62 2.36 -0.58
CA TYR A 117 6.51 3.00 -1.28
C TYR A 117 6.90 3.38 -2.72
N LEU A 118 8.11 3.90 -2.90
CA LEU A 118 8.65 4.21 -4.23
C LEU A 118 8.75 2.96 -5.10
N CYS A 119 9.26 1.85 -4.58
CA CYS A 119 9.33 0.59 -5.32
C CYS A 119 7.93 0.13 -5.77
N SER A 120 6.89 0.33 -4.96
CA SER A 120 5.53 -0.07 -5.30
C SER A 120 4.87 0.84 -6.34
N VAL A 121 5.10 2.15 -6.25
CA VAL A 121 4.64 3.13 -7.24
C VAL A 121 5.38 2.94 -8.57
N MET A 122 6.70 2.70 -8.54
CA MET A 122 7.52 2.47 -9.74
C MET A 122 7.16 1.18 -10.48
N ASN A 123 6.81 0.10 -9.78
CA ASN A 123 6.40 -1.15 -10.40
C ASN A 123 5.07 -1.04 -11.16
N GLY A 124 4.23 -0.07 -10.82
CA GLY A 124 2.99 0.26 -11.54
C GLY A 124 3.19 1.18 -12.75
N GLN A 125 4.31 1.90 -12.83
CA GLN A 125 4.56 2.95 -13.83
C GLN A 125 5.69 2.58 -14.77
N LYS A 126 5.39 1.86 -15.82
CA LYS A 126 6.35 1.60 -16.90
C LYS A 126 6.61 2.83 -17.80
N ASN A 127 5.85 3.92 -17.67
CA ASN A 127 5.75 4.94 -18.71
C ASN A 127 6.32 6.32 -18.39
N ASP A 128 6.73 6.62 -17.15
CA ASP A 128 7.35 7.91 -16.84
C ASP A 128 8.48 7.83 -15.79
N PRO A 129 9.72 7.52 -16.23
CA PRO A 129 10.87 7.49 -15.34
C PRO A 129 11.26 8.86 -14.79
N GLN A 130 10.92 9.97 -15.45
CA GLN A 130 11.40 11.30 -15.09
C GLN A 130 10.76 11.87 -13.82
N LEU A 131 9.46 11.62 -13.63
CA LEU A 131 8.78 11.98 -12.38
C LEU A 131 9.24 11.15 -11.17
N LEU A 132 9.92 10.04 -11.41
CA LEU A 132 10.23 9.04 -10.37
C LEU A 132 11.61 9.22 -9.72
N THR A 133 12.53 9.96 -10.34
CA THR A 133 13.94 9.94 -9.92
C THR A 133 14.54 11.29 -9.51
N GLN A 134 13.92 12.42 -9.84
CA GLN A 134 14.47 13.74 -9.52
C GLN A 134 13.92 14.25 -8.18
N GLY A 135 14.86 14.62 -7.29
CA GLY A 135 14.56 15.43 -6.10
C GLY A 135 13.78 14.74 -5.00
N ILE A 136 13.90 13.41 -4.82
CA ILE A 136 13.21 12.70 -3.75
C ILE A 136 14.07 12.68 -2.48
N GLU A 137 13.54 13.22 -1.39
CA GLU A 137 14.08 13.01 -0.05
C GLU A 137 13.51 11.68 0.50
N LEU A 138 14.40 10.70 0.69
CA LEU A 138 14.02 9.41 1.25
C LEU A 138 13.91 9.50 2.77
N VAL A 139 12.83 8.95 3.29
CA VAL A 139 12.57 8.84 4.72
C VAL A 139 12.34 7.39 5.13
N ASP A 140 12.52 7.09 6.41
CA ASP A 140 12.55 5.73 6.92
C ASP A 140 11.19 5.01 6.83
N ASN A 141 10.10 5.75 7.06
CA ASN A 141 8.75 5.18 7.11
C ASN A 141 7.68 6.18 6.66
N VAL A 142 6.46 5.66 6.45
CA VAL A 142 5.32 6.44 5.96
C VAL A 142 4.87 7.53 6.94
N ASP A 143 4.97 7.29 8.24
CA ASP A 143 4.56 8.30 9.22
C ASP A 143 5.53 9.48 9.23
N THR A 144 6.84 9.23 9.11
CA THR A 144 7.84 10.29 8.90
C THR A 144 7.62 11.04 7.59
N MET A 145 7.25 10.33 6.51
CA MET A 145 6.92 10.94 5.23
C MET A 145 5.75 11.92 5.36
N LYS A 146 4.67 11.51 6.04
CA LYS A 146 3.50 12.36 6.29
C LYS A 146 3.86 13.60 7.08
N LEU A 147 4.61 13.45 8.18
CA LEU A 147 5.07 14.57 8.99
C LEU A 147 5.92 15.55 8.18
N LYS A 148 6.82 15.05 7.35
CA LYS A 148 7.63 15.90 6.46
C LYS A 148 6.77 16.68 5.49
N VAL A 149 5.77 16.06 4.88
CA VAL A 149 4.83 16.71 3.96
C VAL A 149 4.01 17.79 4.69
N GLU A 150 3.49 17.48 5.89
CA GLU A 150 2.66 18.42 6.65
C GLU A 150 3.45 19.65 7.12
N PHE A 151 4.73 19.50 7.48
CA PHE A 151 5.49 20.59 8.13
C PHE A 151 6.50 21.30 7.22
N ASN A 152 6.82 20.80 6.03
CA ASN A 152 7.92 21.35 5.22
C ASN A 152 7.50 21.79 3.80
N ASP A 153 6.23 22.06 3.59
CA ASP A 153 5.73 22.54 2.28
C ASP A 153 6.22 21.67 1.10
N GLY A 154 6.11 20.36 1.27
CA GLY A 154 6.48 19.37 0.26
C GLY A 154 5.30 18.52 -0.13
N TYR A 155 5.56 17.45 -0.89
CA TYR A 155 4.53 16.52 -1.30
C TYR A 155 5.02 15.07 -1.31
N ALA A 156 4.07 14.14 -1.32
CA ALA A 156 4.32 12.74 -1.63
C ALA A 156 3.34 12.25 -2.69
N LEU A 157 3.81 11.45 -3.65
CA LEU A 157 2.90 10.77 -4.55
C LEU A 157 2.27 9.58 -3.82
N ALA A 158 0.95 9.51 -3.83
CA ALA A 158 0.20 8.53 -3.06
C ALA A 158 -1.05 8.06 -3.80
N ASP A 159 -1.57 6.92 -3.36
CA ASP A 159 -2.88 6.42 -3.77
C ASP A 159 -3.97 7.42 -3.36
N SER A 160 -4.66 8.00 -4.34
CA SER A 160 -5.63 9.06 -4.09
C SER A 160 -6.88 8.62 -3.30
N ARG A 161 -7.13 7.33 -3.18
CA ARG A 161 -8.34 6.79 -2.55
C ARG A 161 -8.07 6.09 -1.23
N TYR A 162 -6.98 5.35 -1.15
CA TYR A 162 -6.74 4.43 -0.03
C TYR A 162 -5.53 4.77 0.81
N PHE A 163 -4.77 5.80 0.44
CA PHE A 163 -3.68 6.28 1.28
C PHE A 163 -4.23 6.85 2.59
N SER A 164 -3.57 6.52 3.68
CA SER A 164 -3.87 7.05 5.02
C SER A 164 -3.06 8.31 5.26
N TYR A 165 -3.68 9.46 5.32
CA TYR A 165 -3.07 10.75 5.68
C TYR A 165 -3.61 11.26 7.01
N TYR A 166 -2.95 12.29 7.59
CA TYR A 166 -3.39 12.93 8.84
C TYR A 166 -4.38 14.06 8.53
N ASP A 167 -3.89 15.30 8.36
CA ASP A 167 -4.70 16.48 8.13
C ASP A 167 -4.46 17.11 6.74
N GLY A 168 -3.54 16.56 5.95
CA GLY A 168 -3.24 17.07 4.62
C GLY A 168 -4.30 16.71 3.57
N ASP A 169 -4.16 17.29 2.41
CA ASP A 169 -5.05 17.14 1.28
C ASP A 169 -4.50 16.19 0.22
N MET A 170 -5.39 15.57 -0.52
CA MET A 170 -5.05 14.73 -1.66
C MET A 170 -5.42 15.45 -2.96
N LEU A 171 -4.41 15.97 -3.64
CA LEU A 171 -4.57 16.64 -4.91
C LEU A 171 -4.52 15.65 -6.07
N LEU A 172 -5.57 15.60 -6.87
CA LEU A 172 -5.55 14.87 -8.13
C LEU A 172 -4.74 15.68 -9.16
N LEU A 173 -3.84 15.00 -9.85
CA LEU A 173 -2.95 15.63 -10.82
C LEU A 173 -3.58 15.58 -12.22
N PRO A 174 -4.10 16.72 -12.77
CA PRO A 174 -4.65 16.75 -14.10
C PRO A 174 -3.60 16.34 -15.16
N GLY A 175 -3.98 15.41 -16.05
CA GLY A 175 -3.07 14.93 -17.09
C GLY A 175 -2.02 13.91 -16.64
N TYR A 176 -2.10 13.43 -15.39
CA TYR A 176 -1.29 12.36 -14.87
C TYR A 176 -2.12 11.09 -14.69
N ASP A 177 -1.87 10.08 -15.51
CA ASP A 177 -2.64 8.83 -15.53
C ASP A 177 -1.95 7.68 -14.78
N GLY A 178 -1.07 8.02 -13.83
CA GLY A 178 -0.41 7.01 -12.99
C GLY A 178 -1.39 6.27 -12.09
N GLU A 179 -1.22 4.97 -11.98
CA GLU A 179 -2.03 4.11 -11.12
C GLU A 179 -1.20 3.42 -10.03
N CYS A 180 -1.76 3.36 -8.85
CA CYS A 180 -1.32 2.48 -7.77
C CYS A 180 -2.21 1.25 -7.70
N VAL A 181 -1.60 0.09 -7.48
CA VAL A 181 -2.33 -1.18 -7.32
C VAL A 181 -2.07 -1.74 -5.93
N ILE A 182 -3.12 -1.85 -5.13
CA ILE A 182 -3.06 -2.64 -3.89
C ILE A 182 -3.13 -4.12 -4.29
N LYS A 183 -2.17 -4.88 -3.81
CA LYS A 183 -2.02 -6.31 -4.11
C LYS A 183 -2.07 -7.13 -2.81
N ALA A 184 -2.49 -8.38 -2.93
CA ALA A 184 -2.27 -9.39 -1.91
C ALA A 184 -1.04 -10.22 -2.30
N PHE A 185 -0.07 -10.31 -1.41
CA PHE A 185 1.09 -11.18 -1.50
C PHE A 185 0.88 -12.36 -0.56
N TYR A 186 1.13 -13.58 -1.02
CA TYR A 186 0.81 -14.78 -0.25
C TYR A 186 1.76 -15.93 -0.53
N ARG A 187 1.90 -16.85 0.41
CA ARG A 187 2.71 -18.05 0.23
C ARG A 187 2.00 -19.11 -0.62
N LYS A 188 2.58 -19.47 -1.76
CA LYS A 188 1.99 -20.40 -2.74
C LYS A 188 1.74 -21.80 -2.20
N LYS A 189 2.54 -22.26 -1.23
CA LYS A 189 2.51 -23.66 -0.74
C LYS A 189 1.69 -23.88 0.53
N ARG A 190 1.25 -22.82 1.21
CA ARG A 190 0.57 -22.91 2.51
C ARG A 190 -0.93 -22.62 2.38
N ASN A 191 -1.77 -23.43 3.08
CA ASN A 191 -3.24 -23.21 3.16
C ASN A 191 -3.91 -22.82 1.83
N LYS A 192 -3.46 -23.42 0.71
CA LYS A 192 -3.83 -23.01 -0.66
C LYS A 192 -5.32 -22.79 -0.86
N LYS A 193 -6.17 -23.68 -0.32
CA LYS A 193 -7.62 -23.60 -0.49
C LYS A 193 -8.17 -22.37 0.23
N LYS A 194 -7.86 -22.20 1.52
CA LYS A 194 -8.34 -21.08 2.35
C LYS A 194 -7.81 -19.73 1.85
N ILE A 195 -6.54 -19.66 1.46
CA ILE A 195 -5.94 -18.45 0.86
C ILE A 195 -6.67 -18.11 -0.44
N LYS A 196 -6.92 -19.07 -1.32
CA LYS A 196 -7.62 -18.85 -2.58
C LYS A 196 -9.03 -18.30 -2.36
N GLU A 197 -9.79 -18.87 -1.45
CA GLU A 197 -11.13 -18.41 -1.06
C GLU A 197 -11.09 -16.95 -0.57
N ILE A 198 -10.19 -16.61 0.34
CA ILE A 198 -10.03 -15.24 0.84
C ILE A 198 -9.63 -14.26 -0.26
N LEU A 199 -8.71 -14.63 -1.14
CA LEU A 199 -8.28 -13.78 -2.26
C LEU A 199 -9.40 -13.52 -3.27
N GLU A 200 -10.28 -14.49 -3.51
CA GLU A 200 -11.46 -14.32 -4.36
C GLU A 200 -12.48 -13.39 -3.69
N GLU A 201 -12.68 -13.53 -2.40
CA GLU A 201 -13.57 -12.65 -1.64
C GLU A 201 -13.06 -11.21 -1.59
N LEU A 202 -11.76 -11.01 -1.34
CA LEU A 202 -11.14 -9.69 -1.35
C LEU A 202 -11.33 -8.97 -2.70
N GLN A 203 -11.24 -9.69 -3.82
CA GLN A 203 -11.51 -9.10 -5.14
C GLN A 203 -12.97 -8.68 -5.35
N ASN A 204 -13.91 -9.36 -4.72
CA ASN A 204 -15.34 -9.04 -4.84
C ASN A 204 -15.74 -7.79 -4.04
N VAL A 205 -15.13 -7.57 -2.86
CA VAL A 205 -15.38 -6.37 -2.05
C VAL A 205 -14.95 -5.09 -2.74
N VAL A 206 -13.94 -5.20 -3.55
CA VAL A 206 -13.35 -4.04 -4.21
C VAL A 206 -14.16 -3.60 -5.44
N LYS A 207 -14.98 -4.50 -5.98
CA LYS A 207 -15.87 -4.20 -7.12
C LYS A 207 -17.23 -3.66 -6.69
N SER A 208 -17.56 -3.74 -5.41
CA SER A 208 -18.77 -3.18 -4.79
C SER A 208 -18.49 -1.81 -4.14
#